data_b603e044e7d00ab975d602b54f3dfd3b
#
_entry.id   b603e044e7d00ab975d602b54f3dfd3b
#
_cell.length_a   1.000
_cell.length_b   1.000
_cell.length_c   1.000
_cell.angle_alpha   90.00
_cell.angle_beta   90.00
_cell.angle_gamma   90.00
#
_symmetry.space_group_name_H-M   'P 1'
#
loop_
_entity.id
_entity.type
_entity.pdbx_description
1 polymer ?
#
loop_
_entity_poly.entity_id
_entity_poly.type
_entity_poly.pdbx_seq_one_letter_code
_entity_poly.pdbx_strand_id
1 'polypeptide(L)'
;MTTGFKEILLINAQKAGFLLSEEIVQKFELYYKELIDWNAKISLTTITEPADAAIKHFLDSILLLHYIPLTGGLIDIGTGAGFPGIPLKIMKPELSVVLVEAVRKKANFLKQIIRLLKLDGIEVYNGRIETLDRHASFDYAVSRAFSEFGMFCRLAEPFIKSGGSLLAMKGSEAKEHTAAHEMTDHGLVCTAIHSYELPMQKGNRSLIIMQKCFT
;
A
#
# COMPACT_ATOMS: atom_id res chain seq x y z
N MET A 1 -30.83 -1.42 -7.67
CA MET A 1 -29.66 -2.06 -8.33
C MET A 1 -28.46 -1.82 -7.43
N THR A 2 -27.83 -2.85 -6.93
CA THR A 2 -26.61 -2.70 -6.12
C THR A 2 -25.51 -2.22 -7.05
N THR A 3 -25.01 -1.01 -6.81
CA THR A 3 -23.90 -0.40 -7.54
C THR A 3 -22.69 -1.33 -7.42
N GLY A 4 -22.17 -1.80 -8.53
CA GLY A 4 -21.07 -2.77 -8.55
C GLY A 4 -19.71 -2.15 -8.18
N PHE A 5 -18.69 -2.98 -7.94
CA PHE A 5 -17.32 -2.57 -7.62
C PHE A 5 -16.80 -1.47 -8.58
N LYS A 6 -16.92 -1.72 -9.90
CA LYS A 6 -16.45 -0.79 -10.95
C LYS A 6 -17.04 0.60 -10.82
N GLU A 7 -18.36 0.68 -10.72
CA GLU A 7 -19.08 1.96 -10.70
C GLU A 7 -18.71 2.77 -9.44
N ILE A 8 -18.66 2.10 -8.28
CA ILE A 8 -18.27 2.74 -7.01
C ILE A 8 -16.83 3.25 -7.10
N LEU A 9 -15.91 2.43 -7.62
CA LEU A 9 -14.51 2.83 -7.76
C LEU A 9 -14.38 4.04 -8.70
N LEU A 10 -15.00 4.02 -9.88
CA LEU A 10 -14.93 5.10 -10.86
C LEU A 10 -15.45 6.42 -10.31
N ILE A 11 -16.65 6.41 -9.72
CA ILE A 11 -17.27 7.62 -9.16
C ILE A 11 -16.40 8.24 -8.08
N ASN A 12 -15.88 7.41 -7.17
CA ASN A 12 -15.12 7.92 -6.03
C ASN A 12 -13.66 8.26 -6.39
N ALA A 13 -13.04 7.55 -7.33
CA ALA A 13 -11.74 7.93 -7.89
C ALA A 13 -11.83 9.28 -8.61
N GLN A 14 -12.87 9.50 -9.42
CA GLN A 14 -13.09 10.78 -10.09
C GLN A 14 -13.30 11.93 -9.10
N LYS A 15 -14.10 11.73 -8.06
CA LYS A 15 -14.28 12.72 -6.98
C LYS A 15 -12.98 13.02 -6.23
N ALA A 16 -12.12 12.04 -6.13
CA ALA A 16 -10.77 12.18 -5.57
C ALA A 16 -9.74 12.70 -6.58
N GLY A 17 -10.14 13.13 -7.78
CA GLY A 17 -9.25 13.72 -8.79
C GLY A 17 -8.46 12.72 -9.64
N PHE A 18 -8.78 11.42 -9.57
CA PHE A 18 -8.17 10.40 -10.42
C PHE A 18 -9.04 10.07 -11.62
N LEU A 19 -8.51 10.27 -12.82
CA LEU A 19 -9.12 9.80 -14.06
C LEU A 19 -8.53 8.42 -14.39
N LEU A 20 -9.29 7.36 -14.10
CA LEU A 20 -8.87 5.99 -14.38
C LEU A 20 -9.15 5.65 -15.85
N SER A 21 -8.12 5.22 -16.59
CA SER A 21 -8.32 4.68 -17.94
C SER A 21 -9.10 3.35 -17.90
N GLU A 22 -9.70 2.99 -19.01
CA GLU A 22 -10.40 1.70 -19.17
C GLU A 22 -9.48 0.52 -18.80
N GLU A 23 -8.21 0.56 -19.20
CA GLU A 23 -7.22 -0.46 -18.87
C GLU A 23 -6.98 -0.59 -17.35
N ILE A 24 -6.82 0.52 -16.65
CA ILE A 24 -6.65 0.53 -15.19
C ILE A 24 -7.88 -0.06 -14.50
N VAL A 25 -9.07 0.33 -14.94
CA VAL A 25 -10.34 -0.17 -14.40
C VAL A 25 -10.46 -1.68 -14.60
N GLN A 26 -10.17 -2.18 -15.80
CA GLN A 26 -10.19 -3.61 -16.09
C GLN A 26 -9.20 -4.40 -15.22
N LYS A 27 -7.99 -3.86 -15.00
CA LYS A 27 -7.02 -4.48 -14.08
C LYS A 27 -7.54 -4.52 -12.64
N PHE A 28 -8.16 -3.46 -12.15
CA PHE A 28 -8.74 -3.43 -10.81
C PHE A 28 -9.94 -4.38 -10.66
N GLU A 29 -10.83 -4.46 -11.65
CA GLU A 29 -11.94 -5.42 -11.64
C GLU A 29 -11.44 -6.87 -11.62
N LEU A 30 -10.46 -7.19 -12.46
CA LEU A 30 -9.87 -8.52 -12.50
C LEU A 30 -9.17 -8.87 -11.18
N TYR A 31 -8.44 -7.92 -10.62
CA TYR A 31 -7.81 -8.08 -9.31
C TYR A 31 -8.83 -8.33 -8.20
N TYR A 32 -9.90 -7.53 -8.15
CA TYR A 32 -10.98 -7.73 -7.17
C TYR A 32 -11.63 -9.11 -7.30
N LYS A 33 -11.95 -9.54 -8.52
CA LYS A 33 -12.52 -10.86 -8.77
C LYS A 33 -11.61 -11.96 -8.23
N GLU A 34 -10.35 -11.94 -8.60
CA GLU A 34 -9.37 -12.93 -8.10
C GLU A 34 -9.19 -12.86 -6.58
N LEU A 35 -9.22 -11.67 -6.00
CA LEU A 35 -9.15 -11.50 -4.55
C LEU A 35 -10.30 -12.25 -3.85
N ILE A 36 -11.53 -12.14 -4.35
CA ILE A 36 -12.69 -12.83 -3.78
C ILE A 36 -12.60 -14.35 -4.00
N ASP A 37 -12.22 -14.79 -5.19
CA ASP A 37 -12.09 -16.22 -5.54
C ASP A 37 -11.02 -16.92 -4.67
N TRP A 38 -9.90 -16.24 -4.41
CA TRP A 38 -8.85 -16.76 -3.53
C TRP A 38 -9.22 -16.65 -2.06
N ASN A 39 -9.91 -15.58 -1.67
CA ASN A 39 -10.32 -15.37 -0.27
C ASN A 39 -11.28 -16.47 0.22
N ALA A 40 -12.04 -17.09 -0.68
CA ALA A 40 -12.85 -18.26 -0.35
C ALA A 40 -12.02 -19.49 0.06
N LYS A 41 -10.73 -19.54 -0.29
CA LYS A 41 -9.83 -20.68 -0.02
C LYS A 41 -8.77 -20.37 1.03
N ILE A 42 -8.33 -19.12 1.09
CA ILE A 42 -7.32 -18.64 2.06
C ILE A 42 -7.74 -17.27 2.57
N SER A 43 -7.55 -17.01 3.86
CA SER A 43 -7.92 -15.73 4.47
C SER A 43 -6.96 -14.62 4.00
N LEU A 44 -7.33 -13.89 2.95
CA LEU A 44 -6.60 -12.74 2.42
C LEU A 44 -7.05 -11.44 3.07
N THR A 45 -8.38 -11.27 3.21
CA THR A 45 -9.00 -10.07 3.74
C THR A 45 -10.37 -10.39 4.37
N THR A 46 -10.79 -9.57 5.31
CA THR A 46 -12.17 -9.57 5.84
C THR A 46 -13.11 -8.65 5.03
N ILE A 47 -12.55 -7.82 4.13
CA ILE A 47 -13.30 -6.87 3.32
C ILE A 47 -13.61 -7.52 1.97
N THR A 48 -14.83 -8.00 1.81
CA THR A 48 -15.26 -8.74 0.62
C THR A 48 -16.36 -8.03 -0.16
N GLU A 49 -17.15 -7.17 0.51
CA GLU A 49 -18.23 -6.44 -0.14
C GLU A 49 -17.69 -5.48 -1.22
N PRO A 50 -18.31 -5.42 -2.43
CA PRO A 50 -17.81 -4.65 -3.56
C PRO A 50 -17.53 -3.18 -3.22
N ALA A 51 -18.46 -2.52 -2.50
CA ALA A 51 -18.31 -1.13 -2.12
C ALA A 51 -17.15 -0.92 -1.15
N ASP A 52 -17.02 -1.79 -0.16
CA ASP A 52 -15.95 -1.71 0.83
C ASP A 52 -14.59 -2.00 0.20
N ALA A 53 -14.51 -2.98 -0.67
CA ALA A 53 -13.27 -3.30 -1.39
C ALA A 53 -12.84 -2.13 -2.28
N ALA A 54 -13.75 -1.59 -3.09
CA ALA A 54 -13.47 -0.46 -3.97
C ALA A 54 -12.88 0.74 -3.21
N ILE A 55 -13.43 1.05 -2.03
CA ILE A 55 -13.03 2.22 -1.23
C ILE A 55 -11.85 1.89 -0.32
N LYS A 56 -11.95 0.84 0.54
CA LYS A 56 -10.97 0.57 1.60
C LYS A 56 -9.72 -0.15 1.11
N HIS A 57 -9.75 -0.77 -0.08
CA HIS A 57 -8.58 -1.41 -0.66
C HIS A 57 -8.02 -0.60 -1.82
N PHE A 58 -8.80 -0.44 -2.90
CA PHE A 58 -8.28 0.15 -4.13
C PHE A 58 -8.13 1.66 -4.04
N LEU A 59 -9.18 2.39 -3.70
CA LEU A 59 -9.11 3.85 -3.61
C LEU A 59 -8.16 4.30 -2.50
N ASP A 60 -8.26 3.72 -1.31
CA ASP A 60 -7.38 4.02 -0.17
C ASP A 60 -5.89 3.87 -0.56
N SER A 61 -5.55 2.84 -1.35
CA SER A 61 -4.18 2.64 -1.83
C SER A 61 -3.71 3.74 -2.78
N ILE A 62 -4.54 4.14 -3.76
CA ILE A 62 -4.13 5.13 -4.75
C ILE A 62 -4.17 6.57 -4.22
N LEU A 63 -4.90 6.83 -3.13
CA LEU A 63 -4.92 8.15 -2.48
C LEU A 63 -3.52 8.59 -1.99
N LEU A 64 -2.59 7.66 -1.76
CA LEU A 64 -1.19 8.01 -1.46
C LEU A 64 -0.57 8.91 -2.52
N LEU A 65 -0.97 8.77 -3.78
CA LEU A 65 -0.43 9.54 -4.89
C LEU A 65 -0.74 11.04 -4.82
N HIS A 66 -1.66 11.47 -3.95
CA HIS A 66 -1.91 12.89 -3.67
C HIS A 66 -0.87 13.50 -2.75
N TYR A 67 -0.25 12.69 -1.93
CA TYR A 67 0.63 13.16 -0.86
C TYR A 67 2.10 13.01 -1.20
N ILE A 68 2.43 12.10 -2.13
CA ILE A 68 3.81 11.83 -2.49
C ILE A 68 3.93 11.42 -3.97
N PRO A 69 4.81 12.07 -4.74
CA PRO A 69 5.08 11.70 -6.14
C PRO A 69 5.98 10.45 -6.17
N LEU A 70 5.39 9.26 -6.04
CA LEU A 70 6.14 8.00 -6.05
C LEU A 70 6.89 7.82 -7.37
N THR A 71 8.20 7.67 -7.28
CA THR A 71 9.11 7.35 -8.39
C THR A 71 10.21 6.40 -7.90
N GLY A 72 10.83 5.63 -8.79
CA GLY A 72 11.93 4.73 -8.41
C GLY A 72 11.48 3.46 -7.69
N GLY A 73 12.16 3.12 -6.60
CA GLY A 73 11.96 1.86 -5.87
C GLY A 73 11.01 1.98 -4.68
N LEU A 74 10.01 1.11 -4.63
CA LEU A 74 9.05 0.98 -3.53
C LEU A 74 9.13 -0.42 -2.92
N ILE A 75 9.22 -0.51 -1.60
CA ILE A 75 9.03 -1.76 -0.86
C ILE A 75 7.74 -1.70 -0.04
N ASP A 76 6.84 -2.68 -0.23
CA ASP A 76 5.59 -2.82 0.53
C ASP A 76 5.76 -3.92 1.58
N ILE A 77 5.84 -3.54 2.84
CA ILE A 77 6.20 -4.43 3.95
C ILE A 77 4.93 -4.97 4.63
N GLY A 78 4.78 -6.29 4.59
CA GLY A 78 3.59 -6.95 5.10
C GLY A 78 2.38 -6.69 4.19
N THR A 79 2.61 -6.74 2.89
CA THR A 79 1.64 -6.35 1.85
C THR A 79 0.30 -7.10 1.89
N GLY A 80 0.27 -8.28 2.51
CA GLY A 80 -0.94 -9.10 2.65
C GLY A 80 -1.50 -9.55 1.31
N ALA A 81 -2.66 -9.01 0.98
CA ALA A 81 -3.29 -9.24 -0.32
C ALA A 81 -2.79 -8.28 -1.42
N GLY A 82 -1.65 -7.58 -1.23
CA GLY A 82 -1.03 -6.73 -2.24
C GLY A 82 -1.39 -5.24 -2.13
N PHE A 83 -1.87 -4.79 -0.97
CA PHE A 83 -2.27 -3.41 -0.75
C PHE A 83 -1.33 -2.69 0.23
N PRO A 84 -0.79 -1.51 -0.15
CA PRO A 84 -1.13 -0.70 -1.33
C PRO A 84 -0.28 -1.00 -2.59
N GLY A 85 0.73 -1.86 -2.53
CA GLY A 85 1.78 -2.00 -3.55
C GLY A 85 1.27 -2.29 -4.96
N ILE A 86 0.34 -3.24 -5.14
CA ILE A 86 -0.18 -3.59 -6.48
C ILE A 86 -1.04 -2.46 -7.08
N PRO A 87 -2.00 -1.85 -6.37
CA PRO A 87 -2.72 -0.68 -6.90
C PRO A 87 -1.79 0.48 -7.28
N LEU A 88 -0.77 0.76 -6.49
CA LEU A 88 0.23 1.79 -6.82
C LEU A 88 1.00 1.44 -8.09
N LYS A 89 1.41 0.18 -8.26
CA LYS A 89 2.07 -0.30 -9.48
C LYS A 89 1.18 -0.20 -10.71
N ILE A 90 -0.11 -0.49 -10.59
CA ILE A 90 -1.07 -0.34 -11.70
C ILE A 90 -1.20 1.13 -12.11
N MET A 91 -1.25 2.04 -11.13
CA MET A 91 -1.35 3.49 -11.38
C MET A 91 -0.05 4.12 -11.86
N LYS A 92 1.10 3.53 -11.49
CA LYS A 92 2.45 4.00 -11.77
C LYS A 92 3.31 2.87 -12.33
N PRO A 93 3.16 2.54 -13.63
CA PRO A 93 3.86 1.41 -14.25
C PRO A 93 5.39 1.52 -14.20
N GLU A 94 5.92 2.72 -14.05
CA GLU A 94 7.37 2.99 -13.96
C GLU A 94 7.98 2.63 -12.60
N LEU A 95 7.17 2.43 -11.53
CA LEU A 95 7.70 2.02 -10.23
C LEU A 95 8.35 0.65 -10.28
N SER A 96 9.49 0.49 -9.61
CA SER A 96 10.03 -0.81 -9.25
C SER A 96 9.50 -1.21 -7.87
N VAL A 97 8.75 -2.30 -7.77
CA VAL A 97 8.04 -2.66 -6.52
C VAL A 97 8.49 -4.01 -5.99
N VAL A 98 8.79 -4.07 -4.69
CA VAL A 98 9.00 -5.33 -3.96
C VAL A 98 7.88 -5.49 -2.93
N LEU A 99 7.12 -6.59 -3.05
CA LEU A 99 6.07 -6.96 -2.12
C LEU A 99 6.64 -7.98 -1.12
N VAL A 100 6.71 -7.63 0.16
CA VAL A 100 7.21 -8.51 1.22
C VAL A 100 6.04 -9.17 1.94
N GLU A 101 5.95 -10.50 1.87
CA GLU A 101 4.90 -11.29 2.52
C GLU A 101 5.45 -12.59 3.09
N ALA A 102 5.32 -12.78 4.40
CA ALA A 102 5.85 -13.95 5.09
C ALA A 102 5.00 -15.21 4.87
N VAL A 103 3.69 -15.05 4.66
CA VAL A 103 2.77 -16.19 4.51
C VAL A 103 2.78 -16.70 3.08
N ARG A 104 3.32 -17.90 2.88
CA ARG A 104 3.51 -18.53 1.55
C ARG A 104 2.23 -18.56 0.69
N LYS A 105 1.08 -18.84 1.30
CA LYS A 105 -0.19 -18.88 0.55
C LYS A 105 -0.55 -17.50 -0.01
N LYS A 106 -0.34 -16.43 0.76
CA LYS A 106 -0.55 -15.04 0.33
C LYS A 106 0.46 -14.65 -0.74
N ALA A 107 1.74 -15.00 -0.58
CA ALA A 107 2.77 -14.77 -1.59
C ALA A 107 2.44 -15.46 -2.93
N ASN A 108 1.86 -16.66 -2.91
CA ASN A 108 1.41 -17.34 -4.12
C ASN A 108 0.25 -16.59 -4.82
N PHE A 109 -0.68 -16.05 -4.05
CA PHE A 109 -1.73 -15.17 -4.58
C PHE A 109 -1.13 -13.94 -5.26
N LEU A 110 -0.19 -13.25 -4.63
CA LEU A 110 0.47 -12.08 -5.20
C LEU A 110 1.16 -12.40 -6.54
N LYS A 111 1.89 -13.52 -6.61
CA LYS A 111 2.53 -13.99 -7.85
C LYS A 111 1.49 -14.28 -8.95
N GLN A 112 0.34 -14.84 -8.59
CA GLN A 112 -0.77 -15.07 -9.52
C GLN A 112 -1.32 -13.75 -10.06
N ILE A 113 -1.57 -12.76 -9.19
CA ILE A 113 -2.07 -11.44 -9.59
C ILE A 113 -1.09 -10.72 -10.51
N ILE A 114 0.19 -10.67 -10.16
CA ILE A 114 1.24 -10.06 -11.00
C ILE A 114 1.23 -10.66 -12.40
N ARG A 115 1.21 -11.99 -12.50
CA ARG A 115 1.17 -12.69 -13.79
C ARG A 115 -0.11 -12.41 -14.58
N LEU A 116 -1.27 -12.45 -13.91
CA LEU A 116 -2.58 -12.26 -14.53
C LEU A 116 -2.75 -10.85 -15.09
N LEU A 117 -2.29 -9.86 -14.34
CA LEU A 117 -2.36 -8.45 -14.73
C LEU A 117 -1.18 -8.02 -15.63
N LYS A 118 -0.25 -8.93 -15.93
CA LYS A 118 0.95 -8.68 -16.73
C LYS A 118 1.72 -7.46 -16.24
N LEU A 119 2.02 -7.41 -14.94
CA LEU A 119 2.76 -6.31 -14.33
C LEU A 119 4.25 -6.59 -14.39
N ASP A 120 5.01 -5.70 -15.03
CA ASP A 120 6.47 -5.74 -15.10
C ASP A 120 7.09 -4.88 -13.99
N GLY A 121 8.34 -5.16 -13.58
CA GLY A 121 9.04 -4.37 -12.56
C GLY A 121 8.40 -4.46 -11.16
N ILE A 122 7.73 -5.57 -10.86
CA ILE A 122 7.19 -5.91 -9.53
C ILE A 122 7.50 -7.36 -9.20
N GLU A 123 7.98 -7.61 -7.98
CA GLU A 123 8.33 -8.95 -7.51
C GLU A 123 7.79 -9.23 -6.11
N VAL A 124 7.72 -10.50 -5.75
CA VAL A 124 7.28 -10.96 -4.43
C VAL A 124 8.43 -11.62 -3.70
N TYR A 125 8.82 -11.03 -2.59
CA TYR A 125 9.70 -11.67 -1.61
C TYR A 125 8.85 -12.44 -0.59
N ASN A 126 8.97 -13.77 -0.62
CA ASN A 126 8.27 -14.62 0.33
C ASN A 126 9.17 -14.91 1.54
N GLY A 127 9.11 -14.05 2.52
CA GLY A 127 9.91 -14.11 3.73
C GLY A 127 9.60 -12.96 4.68
N ARG A 128 10.29 -12.92 5.79
CA ARG A 128 10.26 -11.78 6.70
C ARG A 128 11.22 -10.71 6.18
N ILE A 129 10.89 -9.44 6.41
CA ILE A 129 11.69 -8.31 5.93
C ILE A 129 13.13 -8.39 6.43
N GLU A 130 13.35 -8.85 7.66
CA GLU A 130 14.66 -8.96 8.29
C GLU A 130 15.61 -9.93 7.57
N THR A 131 15.08 -10.80 6.71
CA THR A 131 15.86 -11.76 5.91
C THR A 131 16.07 -11.32 4.46
N LEU A 132 15.59 -10.12 4.09
CA LEU A 132 15.80 -9.55 2.76
C LEU A 132 17.18 -8.87 2.69
N ASP A 133 18.03 -9.32 1.76
CA ASP A 133 19.36 -8.73 1.53
C ASP A 133 19.31 -7.63 0.46
N ARG A 134 18.73 -6.48 0.81
CA ARG A 134 18.58 -5.30 -0.08
C ARG A 134 18.61 -3.98 0.69
N HIS A 135 19.59 -3.79 1.56
CA HIS A 135 19.76 -2.58 2.33
C HIS A 135 19.97 -1.34 1.45
N ALA A 136 19.45 -0.20 1.91
CA ALA A 136 19.56 1.12 1.24
C ALA A 136 19.22 1.10 -0.28
N SER A 137 18.22 0.31 -0.67
CA SER A 137 17.90 0.07 -2.09
C SER A 137 16.64 0.77 -2.57
N PHE A 138 15.76 1.19 -1.64
CA PHE A 138 14.44 1.73 -2.00
C PHE A 138 14.34 3.21 -1.70
N ASP A 139 13.59 3.91 -2.56
CA ASP A 139 13.27 5.32 -2.36
C ASP A 139 12.12 5.47 -1.36
N TYR A 140 11.22 4.45 -1.32
CA TYR A 140 10.06 4.44 -0.43
C TYR A 140 9.85 3.08 0.21
N ALA A 141 9.48 3.07 1.49
CA ALA A 141 8.84 1.93 2.14
C ALA A 141 7.40 2.28 2.48
N VAL A 142 6.47 1.40 2.21
CA VAL A 142 5.08 1.57 2.59
C VAL A 142 4.60 0.39 3.41
N SER A 143 3.69 0.63 4.34
CA SER A 143 2.92 -0.42 4.99
C SER A 143 1.53 0.07 5.34
N ARG A 144 0.56 -0.84 5.20
CA ARG A 144 -0.80 -0.66 5.66
C ARG A 144 -1.12 -1.69 6.74
N ALA A 145 -1.62 -1.22 7.89
CA ALA A 145 -2.02 -2.08 9.00
C ALA A 145 -0.86 -2.76 9.78
N PHE A 146 0.33 -2.19 9.79
CA PHE A 146 1.33 -2.56 10.78
C PHE A 146 0.81 -2.17 12.18
N SER A 147 0.81 -3.12 13.13
CA SER A 147 0.18 -2.92 14.44
C SER A 147 0.86 -1.83 15.26
N GLU A 148 2.18 -1.71 15.16
CA GLU A 148 2.99 -0.74 15.91
C GLU A 148 3.82 0.10 14.95
N PHE A 149 3.63 1.42 15.01
CA PHE A 149 4.30 2.38 14.13
C PHE A 149 5.83 2.35 14.28
N GLY A 150 6.33 2.39 15.52
CA GLY A 150 7.77 2.35 15.79
C GLY A 150 8.45 1.06 15.29
N MET A 151 7.76 -0.09 15.35
CA MET A 151 8.27 -1.32 14.79
C MET A 151 8.38 -1.25 13.26
N PHE A 152 7.38 -0.69 12.59
CA PHE A 152 7.46 -0.47 11.13
C PHE A 152 8.66 0.39 10.78
N CYS A 153 8.86 1.52 11.48
CA CYS A 153 9.99 2.41 11.23
C CYS A 153 11.34 1.70 11.38
N ARG A 154 11.54 0.99 12.49
CA ARG A 154 12.79 0.22 12.74
C ARG A 154 13.05 -0.87 11.70
N LEU A 155 11.99 -1.56 11.24
CA LEU A 155 12.13 -2.62 10.24
C LEU A 155 12.35 -2.08 8.84
N ALA A 156 11.76 -0.94 8.49
CA ALA A 156 11.82 -0.36 7.15
C ALA A 156 13.06 0.51 6.92
N GLU A 157 13.55 1.20 7.95
CA GLU A 157 14.65 2.17 7.85
C GLU A 157 15.90 1.60 7.17
N PRO A 158 16.39 0.36 7.47
CA PRO A 158 17.61 -0.16 6.85
C PRO A 158 17.50 -0.33 5.32
N PHE A 159 16.30 -0.47 4.78
CA PHE A 159 16.06 -0.71 3.35
C PHE A 159 15.95 0.57 2.53
N ILE A 160 15.74 1.70 3.20
CA ILE A 160 15.54 3.00 2.56
C ILE A 160 16.86 3.71 2.33
N LYS A 161 17.02 4.29 1.15
CA LYS A 161 18.14 5.16 0.79
C LYS A 161 18.17 6.39 1.70
N SER A 162 19.34 7.01 1.83
CA SER A 162 19.49 8.33 2.43
C SER A 162 18.56 9.33 1.72
N GLY A 163 17.76 10.09 2.46
CA GLY A 163 16.75 11.01 1.92
C GLY A 163 15.45 10.36 1.44
N GLY A 164 15.35 9.04 1.42
CA GLY A 164 14.10 8.32 1.09
C GLY A 164 13.05 8.37 2.20
N SER A 165 11.85 7.86 1.94
CA SER A 165 10.71 8.05 2.84
C SER A 165 10.00 6.77 3.22
N LEU A 166 9.49 6.72 4.46
CA LEU A 166 8.61 5.69 4.99
C LEU A 166 7.18 6.21 5.03
N LEU A 167 6.23 5.43 4.56
CA LEU A 167 4.83 5.77 4.39
C LEU A 167 3.98 4.83 5.24
N ALA A 168 3.54 5.28 6.42
CA ALA A 168 2.69 4.49 7.28
C ALA A 168 1.22 4.87 7.10
N MET A 169 0.42 3.95 6.53
CA MET A 169 -1.03 4.11 6.40
C MET A 169 -1.75 3.56 7.61
N LYS A 170 -2.51 4.39 8.30
CA LYS A 170 -3.18 4.07 9.56
C LYS A 170 -4.67 4.37 9.55
N GLY A 171 -5.41 3.72 10.47
CA GLY A 171 -6.86 3.87 10.58
C GLY A 171 -7.34 5.01 11.47
N SER A 172 -6.55 5.47 12.46
CA SER A 172 -6.89 6.59 13.35
C SER A 172 -5.64 7.25 13.91
N GLU A 173 -5.74 8.54 14.27
CA GLU A 173 -4.62 9.47 14.42
C GLU A 173 -3.97 9.55 15.81
N ALA A 174 -4.73 9.37 16.87
CA ALA A 174 -4.38 10.00 18.16
C ALA A 174 -3.12 9.46 18.87
N LYS A 175 -2.73 8.20 18.66
CA LYS A 175 -1.57 7.60 19.35
C LYS A 175 -0.26 7.67 18.56
N GLU A 176 -0.34 7.91 17.29
CA GLU A 176 0.78 7.78 16.37
C GLU A 176 1.51 9.09 16.12
N HIS A 177 0.84 10.23 16.34
CA HIS A 177 1.49 11.54 16.31
C HIS A 177 2.63 11.64 17.34
N THR A 178 2.41 11.14 18.55
CA THR A 178 3.45 11.13 19.60
C THR A 178 4.60 10.20 19.22
N ALA A 179 4.29 8.99 18.72
CA ALA A 179 5.29 8.01 18.33
C ALA A 179 6.14 8.48 17.11
N ALA A 180 5.58 9.31 16.23
CA ALA A 180 6.33 9.86 15.10
C ALA A 180 7.45 10.81 15.54
N HIS A 181 7.24 11.57 16.62
CA HIS A 181 8.27 12.44 17.20
C HIS A 181 9.38 11.65 17.90
N GLU A 182 9.08 10.47 18.45
CA GLU A 182 10.07 9.63 19.13
C GLU A 182 11.05 8.92 18.18
N MET A 183 10.76 8.90 16.87
CA MET A 183 11.62 8.22 15.88
C MET A 183 12.83 9.04 15.44
N THR A 184 12.99 10.27 15.89
CA THR A 184 14.13 11.15 15.56
C THR A 184 15.46 10.52 15.98
N ASP A 185 15.49 9.78 17.07
CA ASP A 185 16.69 9.08 17.59
C ASP A 185 17.15 7.93 16.69
N HIS A 186 16.31 7.52 15.72
CA HIS A 186 16.61 6.47 14.75
C HIS A 186 16.97 7.01 13.36
N GLY A 187 17.34 8.29 13.25
CA GLY A 187 17.70 8.91 11.96
C GLY A 187 16.50 9.13 11.03
N LEU A 188 15.29 9.16 11.57
CA LEU A 188 14.04 9.41 10.85
C LEU A 188 13.41 10.69 11.35
N VAL A 189 12.96 11.55 10.42
CA VAL A 189 12.25 12.80 10.73
C VAL A 189 10.83 12.73 10.18
N CYS A 190 9.83 13.05 11.00
CA CYS A 190 8.46 13.19 10.52
C CYS A 190 8.33 14.46 9.68
N THR A 191 8.08 14.30 8.39
CA THR A 191 7.95 15.42 7.45
C THR A 191 6.51 15.84 7.21
N ALA A 192 5.56 14.91 7.35
CA ALA A 192 4.14 15.22 7.21
C ALA A 192 3.26 14.16 7.89
N ILE A 193 2.09 14.62 8.34
CA ILE A 193 0.98 13.76 8.75
C ILE A 193 -0.28 14.30 8.06
N HIS A 194 -0.87 13.46 7.22
CA HIS A 194 -2.08 13.80 6.47
C HIS A 194 -3.24 12.97 6.98
N SER A 195 -4.31 13.66 7.37
CA SER A 195 -5.56 13.02 7.79
C SER A 195 -6.60 13.20 6.71
N TYR A 196 -7.31 12.14 6.38
CA TYR A 196 -8.37 12.16 5.38
C TYR A 196 -9.47 11.17 5.71
N GLU A 197 -10.68 11.46 5.21
CA GLU A 197 -11.82 10.58 5.33
C GLU A 197 -12.03 9.82 4.02
N LEU A 198 -12.24 8.50 4.13
CA LEU A 198 -12.63 7.70 2.97
C LEU A 198 -14.07 8.02 2.56
N PRO A 199 -14.36 8.11 1.25
CA PRO A 199 -15.72 8.33 0.75
C PRO A 199 -16.73 7.35 1.34
N MET A 200 -18.01 7.73 1.28
CA MET A 200 -19.13 6.91 1.78
C MET A 200 -19.03 6.60 3.28
N GLN A 201 -18.38 7.46 4.07
CA GLN A 201 -18.19 7.28 5.51
C GLN A 201 -17.48 5.96 5.87
N LYS A 202 -16.53 5.53 5.02
CA LYS A 202 -15.80 4.26 5.19
C LYS A 202 -14.64 4.35 6.19
N GLY A 203 -14.57 5.45 6.91
CA GLY A 203 -13.67 5.67 8.06
C GLY A 203 -12.54 6.65 7.78
N ASN A 204 -11.95 7.11 8.86
CA ASN A 204 -10.82 8.04 8.83
C ASN A 204 -9.51 7.30 8.56
N ARG A 205 -8.58 7.99 7.93
CA ARG A 205 -7.23 7.53 7.64
C ARG A 205 -6.21 8.58 8.04
N SER A 206 -5.03 8.10 8.33
CA SER A 206 -3.85 8.92 8.56
C SER A 206 -2.69 8.35 7.75
N LEU A 207 -1.99 9.21 7.02
CA LEU A 207 -0.72 8.90 6.36
C LEU A 207 0.38 9.66 7.08
N ILE A 208 1.29 8.91 7.70
CA ILE A 208 2.48 9.48 8.34
C ILE A 208 3.66 9.29 7.39
N ILE A 209 4.35 10.38 7.08
CA ILE A 209 5.53 10.39 6.21
C ILE A 209 6.75 10.68 7.08
N MET A 210 7.65 9.69 7.16
CA MET A 210 8.95 9.83 7.78
C MET A 210 10.03 9.86 6.70
N GLN A 211 10.98 10.77 6.81
CA GLN A 211 12.13 10.84 5.91
C GLN A 211 13.39 10.36 6.62
N LYS A 212 14.17 9.51 5.94
CA LYS A 212 15.50 9.12 6.43
C LYS A 212 16.47 10.29 6.26
N CYS A 213 17.15 10.65 7.35
CA CYS A 213 18.16 11.70 7.32
C CYS A 213 19.28 11.36 6.35
N PHE A 214 19.90 12.40 5.79
CA PHE A 214 21.13 12.24 5.02
C PHE A 214 22.28 11.91 5.98
N THR A 215 22.86 10.72 5.81
CA THR A 215 24.08 10.27 6.53
C THR A 215 25.25 10.28 5.58
#